data_43976da22a29bba50ddc801a96c15370
#
_entry.id   43976da22a29bba50ddc801a96c15370
#
_cell.length_a   1.000
_cell.length_b   1.000
_cell.length_c   1.000
_cell.angle_alpha   90.00
_cell.angle_beta   90.00
_cell.angle_gamma   90.00
#
_symmetry.space_group_name_H-M   'P 1'
#
loop_
_entity.id
_entity.type
_entity.pdbx_description
1 polymer ?
#
loop_
_entity_poly.entity_id
_entity_poly.type
_entity_poly.pdbx_seq_one_letter_code
_entity_poly.pdbx_strand_id
1 'polypeptide(L)'
;MAVSKLRSINEGGLSSVLQYAANPKKTNNKLYISGINCEPETAYEEFTAVKRSYAKADGIEAYHGYLSFKEQNITPELTMKIGTEFAQEVWGKRFQILVTVHTDTEHPHCHFVINSVSFVDGKKLCGEEKAWFKFKQTADRLCEKYGLYYNPNPVRGRSSSYHYNREKKGEPTRYLLAREAMEKALLQCTNTADLRYTLAKLGYELTMNDRRKYWTITPKGCKKPIRLVKLSADYTPEGIRHRLVNNRYNRPPRIDYRHYRPKQYK
;
A
#
# COMPACT_ATOMS: atom_id res chain seq x y z
N MET A 1 -6.57 1.93 10.58
CA MET A 1 -5.13 1.78 10.32
C MET A 1 -4.65 3.05 9.67
N ALA A 2 -3.66 3.69 10.27
CA ALA A 2 -3.02 4.81 9.60
C ALA A 2 -2.36 4.33 8.30
N VAL A 3 -2.59 5.07 7.21
CA VAL A 3 -1.96 4.80 5.91
C VAL A 3 -0.83 5.79 5.74
N SER A 4 0.39 5.29 5.64
CA SER A 4 1.58 6.09 5.39
C SER A 4 2.17 5.77 4.03
N LYS A 5 2.61 6.79 3.32
CA LYS A 5 3.29 6.67 2.03
C LYS A 5 4.38 7.72 1.94
N LEU A 6 5.50 7.36 1.33
CA LEU A 6 6.61 8.26 1.06
C LEU A 6 6.99 8.18 -0.41
N ARG A 7 7.21 9.33 -1.06
CA ARG A 7 7.64 9.44 -2.45
C ARG A 7 8.82 10.40 -2.54
N SER A 8 9.78 10.09 -3.40
CA SER A 8 10.87 11.00 -3.73
C SER A 8 10.38 12.14 -4.62
N ILE A 9 10.92 13.31 -4.40
CA ILE A 9 10.75 14.51 -5.21
C ILE A 9 12.08 14.78 -5.89
N ASN A 10 12.05 14.75 -7.20
CA ASN A 10 13.24 14.95 -8.03
C ASN A 10 13.55 16.44 -8.20
N GLU A 11 14.67 16.73 -8.84
CA GLU A 11 15.17 18.05 -9.14
C GLU A 11 14.11 18.99 -9.74
N GLY A 12 14.05 20.22 -9.24
CA GLY A 12 13.04 21.23 -9.61
C GLY A 12 11.67 21.07 -8.92
N GLY A 13 11.46 20.01 -8.14
CA GLY A 13 10.16 19.73 -7.51
C GLY A 13 9.98 20.27 -6.10
N LEU A 14 11.05 20.73 -5.43
CA LEU A 14 11.00 21.15 -4.03
C LEU A 14 10.03 22.31 -3.77
N SER A 15 10.12 23.38 -4.57
CA SER A 15 9.23 24.54 -4.42
C SER A 15 7.76 24.15 -4.57
N SER A 16 7.45 23.38 -5.63
CA SER A 16 6.07 22.94 -5.90
C SER A 16 5.49 22.06 -4.79
N VAL A 17 6.27 21.15 -4.20
CA VAL A 17 5.78 20.28 -3.15
C VAL A 17 5.59 21.03 -1.82
N LEU A 18 6.45 21.99 -1.49
CA LEU A 18 6.29 22.85 -0.32
C LEU A 18 5.04 23.73 -0.46
N GLN A 19 4.83 24.36 -1.63
CA GLN A 19 3.64 25.15 -1.92
C GLN A 19 2.36 24.30 -1.85
N TYR A 20 2.39 23.08 -2.39
CA TYR A 20 1.27 22.15 -2.30
C TYR A 20 0.93 21.79 -0.86
N ALA A 21 1.94 21.44 -0.07
CA ALA A 21 1.76 21.04 1.33
C ALA A 21 1.28 22.22 2.19
N ALA A 22 1.82 23.42 1.98
CA ALA A 22 1.50 24.64 2.72
C ALA A 22 0.32 25.44 2.12
N ASN A 23 -0.47 24.86 1.21
CA ASN A 23 -1.56 25.58 0.54
C ASN A 23 -2.60 26.10 1.55
N PRO A 24 -2.84 27.43 1.62
CA PRO A 24 -3.76 28.01 2.61
C PRO A 24 -5.18 27.46 2.53
N LYS A 25 -5.68 27.14 1.32
CA LYS A 25 -7.00 26.55 1.12
C LYS A 25 -7.15 25.15 1.72
N LYS A 26 -6.04 24.44 1.92
CA LYS A 26 -6.00 23.06 2.45
C LYS A 26 -5.65 23.00 3.92
N THR A 27 -4.93 24.00 4.43
CA THR A 27 -4.39 24.05 5.79
C THR A 27 -5.14 25.01 6.71
N ASN A 28 -6.38 25.31 6.40
CA ASN A 28 -7.19 26.29 7.11
C ASN A 28 -6.45 27.63 7.30
N ASN A 29 -6.14 28.29 6.19
CA ASN A 29 -5.34 29.55 6.17
C ASN A 29 -4.00 29.44 6.91
N LYS A 30 -3.28 28.33 6.71
CA LYS A 30 -1.98 28.02 7.34
C LYS A 30 -2.01 27.79 8.85
N LEU A 31 -3.18 27.60 9.44
CA LEU A 31 -3.28 27.31 10.89
C LEU A 31 -2.59 25.99 11.26
N TYR A 32 -2.65 25.01 10.37
CA TYR A 32 -2.09 23.66 10.60
C TYR A 32 -0.82 23.42 9.78
N ILE A 33 0.22 24.23 10.09
CA ILE A 33 1.56 24.11 9.53
C ILE A 33 2.57 24.21 10.68
N SER A 34 3.60 23.36 10.66
CA SER A 34 4.71 23.38 11.62
C SER A 34 6.01 22.93 10.93
N GLY A 35 7.11 23.54 11.34
CA GLY A 35 8.45 23.10 10.96
C GLY A 35 9.10 22.28 12.07
N ILE A 36 9.89 21.29 11.67
CA ILE A 36 10.80 20.56 12.54
C ILE A 36 12.20 20.79 11.99
N ASN A 37 13.07 21.42 12.79
CA ASN A 37 14.42 21.86 12.40
C ASN A 37 14.43 22.83 11.20
N CYS A 38 13.32 23.52 10.96
CA CYS A 38 13.18 24.59 9.97
C CYS A 38 11.98 25.47 10.32
N GLU A 39 11.96 26.68 9.81
CA GLU A 39 10.78 27.54 9.85
C GLU A 39 9.90 27.30 8.63
N PRO A 40 8.57 27.21 8.78
CA PRO A 40 7.67 26.95 7.66
C PRO A 40 7.80 27.92 6.48
N GLU A 41 7.99 29.21 6.77
CA GLU A 41 8.06 30.30 5.81
C GLU A 41 9.35 30.26 4.98
N THR A 42 10.45 29.80 5.57
CA THR A 42 11.78 29.75 4.96
C THR A 42 12.26 28.33 4.66
N ALA A 43 11.35 27.35 4.71
CA ALA A 43 11.70 25.94 4.52
C ALA A 43 12.41 25.64 3.20
N TYR A 44 12.07 26.34 2.12
CA TYR A 44 12.71 26.16 0.82
C TYR A 44 14.20 26.58 0.87
N GLU A 45 14.45 27.77 1.40
CA GLU A 45 15.79 28.35 1.53
C GLU A 45 16.66 27.50 2.45
N GLU A 46 16.11 27.10 3.60
CA GLU A 46 16.81 26.29 4.59
C GLU A 46 17.13 24.88 4.08
N PHE A 47 16.20 24.22 3.41
CA PHE A 47 16.43 22.90 2.79
C PHE A 47 17.54 23.02 1.73
N THR A 48 17.50 24.08 0.93
CA THR A 48 18.50 24.34 -0.10
C THR A 48 19.86 24.66 0.51
N ALA A 49 19.91 25.45 1.58
CA ALA A 49 21.15 25.80 2.28
C ALA A 49 21.85 24.54 2.83
N VAL A 50 21.12 23.64 3.49
CA VAL A 50 21.68 22.36 3.97
C VAL A 50 22.22 21.51 2.82
N LYS A 51 21.49 21.39 1.71
CA LYS A 51 21.96 20.63 0.55
C LYS A 51 23.24 21.22 -0.05
N ARG A 52 23.33 22.55 -0.14
CA ARG A 52 24.51 23.24 -0.65
C ARG A 52 25.71 23.11 0.27
N SER A 53 25.52 23.22 1.60
CA SER A 53 26.63 23.08 2.57
C SER A 53 27.34 21.72 2.52
N TYR A 54 26.60 20.69 2.09
CA TYR A 54 27.16 19.35 1.90
C TYR A 54 27.44 18.98 0.43
N ALA A 55 27.37 19.95 -0.51
CA ALA A 55 27.52 19.72 -1.94
C ALA A 55 26.64 18.60 -2.51
N LYS A 56 25.37 18.53 -2.07
CA LYS A 56 24.40 17.48 -2.45
C LYS A 56 23.09 18.06 -2.98
N ALA A 57 23.19 19.07 -3.83
CA ALA A 57 22.05 19.73 -4.44
C ALA A 57 21.35 18.86 -5.51
N ASP A 58 22.07 17.92 -6.12
CA ASP A 58 21.59 17.14 -7.27
C ASP A 58 20.68 15.97 -6.90
N GLY A 59 19.82 15.53 -7.83
CA GLY A 59 18.99 14.33 -7.77
C GLY A 59 17.77 14.52 -6.89
N ILE A 60 17.55 13.64 -5.90
CA ILE A 60 16.36 13.73 -5.03
C ILE A 60 16.50 14.94 -4.10
N GLU A 61 15.57 15.91 -4.23
CA GLU A 61 15.56 17.14 -3.44
C GLU A 61 14.86 17.00 -2.10
N ALA A 62 13.77 16.24 -2.06
CA ALA A 62 12.98 16.02 -0.86
C ALA A 62 12.22 14.70 -0.95
N TYR A 63 11.59 14.32 0.15
CA TYR A 63 10.58 13.28 0.17
C TYR A 63 9.26 13.88 0.61
N HIS A 64 8.18 13.48 -0.07
CA HIS A 64 6.82 13.84 0.28
C HIS A 64 6.09 12.61 0.80
N GLY A 65 5.60 12.70 2.02
CA GLY A 65 4.83 11.66 2.67
C GLY A 65 3.47 12.13 3.15
N TYR A 66 2.62 11.19 3.52
CA TYR A 66 1.39 11.49 4.22
C TYR A 66 1.07 10.42 5.26
N LEU A 67 0.31 10.80 6.28
CA LEU A 67 -0.27 9.96 7.32
C LEU A 67 -1.77 10.27 7.39
N SER A 68 -2.60 9.27 7.07
CA SER A 68 -4.06 9.39 7.10
C SER A 68 -4.64 8.34 8.03
N PHE A 69 -5.69 8.70 8.77
CA PHE A 69 -6.36 7.84 9.74
C PHE A 69 -7.65 7.26 9.17
N LYS A 70 -8.18 6.23 9.82
CA LYS A 70 -9.45 5.62 9.40
C LYS A 70 -10.64 6.41 9.94
N GLU A 71 -10.47 7.05 11.07
CA GLU A 71 -11.50 7.80 11.77
C GLU A 71 -11.90 9.04 10.97
N GLN A 72 -13.22 9.24 10.80
CA GLN A 72 -13.77 10.43 10.16
C GLN A 72 -13.82 11.64 11.10
N ASN A 73 -13.95 11.39 12.41
CA ASN A 73 -14.14 12.41 13.43
C ASN A 73 -12.85 12.83 14.15
N ILE A 74 -11.68 12.53 13.57
CA ILE A 74 -10.41 13.02 14.12
C ILE A 74 -10.31 14.54 13.90
N THR A 75 -9.98 15.29 14.95
CA THR A 75 -9.83 16.75 14.81
C THR A 75 -8.50 17.11 14.12
N PRO A 76 -8.45 18.24 13.39
CA PRO A 76 -7.21 18.72 12.78
C PRO A 76 -6.08 18.93 13.78
N GLU A 77 -6.39 19.40 14.99
CA GLU A 77 -5.44 19.62 16.08
C GLU A 77 -4.81 18.31 16.54
N LEU A 78 -5.64 17.27 16.75
CA LEU A 78 -5.14 15.95 17.11
C LEU A 78 -4.33 15.33 15.97
N THR A 79 -4.79 15.51 14.74
CA THR A 79 -4.07 15.07 13.53
C THR A 79 -2.69 15.73 13.46
N MET A 80 -2.62 17.06 13.71
CA MET A 80 -1.36 17.81 13.73
C MET A 80 -0.43 17.32 14.83
N LYS A 81 -0.94 17.13 16.04
CA LYS A 81 -0.19 16.62 17.19
C LYS A 81 0.44 15.26 16.89
N ILE A 82 -0.35 14.32 16.37
CA ILE A 82 0.12 12.98 16.02
C ILE A 82 1.13 13.05 14.86
N GLY A 83 0.86 13.86 13.84
CA GLY A 83 1.77 14.05 12.70
C GLY A 83 3.11 14.63 13.10
N THR A 84 3.13 15.63 13.96
CA THR A 84 4.38 16.23 14.47
C THR A 84 5.15 15.23 15.33
N GLU A 85 4.50 14.51 16.24
CA GLU A 85 5.15 13.48 17.05
C GLU A 85 5.73 12.35 16.19
N PHE A 86 4.97 11.91 15.18
CA PHE A 86 5.43 10.93 14.21
C PHE A 86 6.67 11.40 13.44
N ALA A 87 6.63 12.61 12.89
CA ALA A 87 7.74 13.16 12.10
C ALA A 87 8.99 13.40 12.96
N GLN A 88 8.82 13.88 14.17
CA GLN A 88 9.91 14.09 15.13
C GLN A 88 10.61 12.78 15.47
N GLU A 89 9.85 11.71 15.73
CA GLU A 89 10.43 10.41 16.09
C GLU A 89 11.13 9.73 14.91
N VAL A 90 10.53 9.81 13.72
CA VAL A 90 11.05 9.09 12.55
C VAL A 90 12.24 9.80 11.93
N TRP A 91 12.16 11.13 11.76
CA TRP A 91 13.15 11.89 10.98
C TRP A 91 13.77 13.07 11.73
N GLY A 92 13.08 13.62 12.77
CA GLY A 92 13.41 14.89 13.38
C GLY A 92 14.82 14.98 14.00
N LYS A 93 15.48 13.85 14.29
CA LYS A 93 16.85 13.84 14.78
C LYS A 93 17.90 14.26 13.73
N ARG A 94 17.55 14.18 12.42
CA ARG A 94 18.54 14.33 11.36
C ARG A 94 18.09 15.15 10.17
N PHE A 95 16.79 15.37 10.01
CA PHE A 95 16.25 16.03 8.83
C PHE A 95 15.36 17.20 9.20
N GLN A 96 15.34 18.19 8.31
CA GLN A 96 14.38 19.26 8.32
C GLN A 96 13.07 18.76 7.71
N ILE A 97 11.94 19.14 8.32
CA ILE A 97 10.62 18.62 7.91
C ILE A 97 9.59 19.74 8.01
N LEU A 98 8.82 19.92 6.95
CA LEU A 98 7.57 20.66 6.98
C LEU A 98 6.43 19.68 7.23
N VAL A 99 5.67 19.90 8.29
CA VAL A 99 4.49 19.12 8.68
C VAL A 99 3.26 19.98 8.45
N THR A 100 2.27 19.46 7.72
CA THR A 100 1.01 20.18 7.50
C THR A 100 -0.18 19.25 7.65
N VAL A 101 -1.35 19.78 8.01
CA VAL A 101 -2.61 19.03 7.99
C VAL A 101 -3.52 19.62 6.94
N HIS A 102 -3.96 18.79 6.02
CA HIS A 102 -4.98 19.12 5.05
C HIS A 102 -6.37 18.79 5.61
N THR A 103 -7.27 19.77 5.53
CA THR A 103 -8.64 19.70 6.02
C THR A 103 -9.68 19.81 4.90
N ASP A 104 -9.24 19.81 3.64
CA ASP A 104 -10.08 19.94 2.43
C ASP A 104 -10.80 18.65 2.03
N THR A 105 -10.67 17.60 2.83
CA THR A 105 -11.32 16.30 2.62
C THR A 105 -12.05 15.85 3.89
N GLU A 106 -12.96 14.88 3.76
CA GLU A 106 -13.69 14.29 4.90
C GLU A 106 -12.78 13.72 6.01
N HIS A 107 -11.53 13.41 5.66
CA HIS A 107 -10.55 12.86 6.59
C HIS A 107 -9.34 13.79 6.71
N PRO A 108 -9.18 14.54 7.81
CA PRO A 108 -7.95 15.26 8.07
C PRO A 108 -6.73 14.34 7.99
N HIS A 109 -5.70 14.77 7.29
CA HIS A 109 -4.51 13.96 7.09
C HIS A 109 -3.24 14.81 7.07
N CYS A 110 -2.15 14.26 7.65
CA CYS A 110 -0.87 14.94 7.67
C CYS A 110 -0.13 14.75 6.36
N HIS A 111 0.53 15.81 5.90
CA HIS A 111 1.58 15.76 4.90
C HIS A 111 2.93 16.09 5.52
N PHE A 112 3.98 15.47 5.00
CA PHE A 112 5.35 15.67 5.40
C PHE A 112 6.19 16.00 4.17
N VAL A 113 6.92 17.10 4.21
CA VAL A 113 7.98 17.36 3.22
C VAL A 113 9.30 17.29 3.97
N ILE A 114 10.12 16.29 3.67
CA ILE A 114 11.34 15.98 4.37
C ILE A 114 12.53 16.33 3.46
N ASN A 115 13.49 17.11 3.96
CA ASN A 115 14.72 17.36 3.23
C ASN A 115 15.45 16.05 2.93
N SER A 116 15.94 15.89 1.72
CA SER A 116 16.66 14.67 1.31
C SER A 116 18.03 14.50 1.96
N VAL A 117 18.61 15.58 2.49
CA VAL A 117 19.94 15.62 3.07
C VAL A 117 19.85 15.90 4.57
N SER A 118 20.53 15.11 5.37
CA SER A 118 20.64 15.28 6.82
C SER A 118 21.48 16.52 7.14
N PHE A 119 20.97 17.39 8.00
CA PHE A 119 21.70 18.57 8.47
C PHE A 119 22.82 18.21 9.47
N VAL A 120 22.81 16.99 10.03
CA VAL A 120 23.80 16.52 11.00
C VAL A 120 25.08 16.02 10.34
N ASP A 121 24.96 15.22 9.29
CA ASP A 121 26.07 14.48 8.69
C ASP A 121 26.07 14.49 7.15
N GLY A 122 25.18 15.23 6.53
CA GLY A 122 25.05 15.34 5.09
C GLY A 122 24.63 14.06 4.37
N LYS A 123 24.30 12.97 5.06
CA LYS A 123 23.86 11.76 4.40
C LYS A 123 22.47 11.91 3.83
N LYS A 124 22.26 11.42 2.61
CA LYS A 124 20.93 11.38 2.00
C LYS A 124 20.04 10.38 2.73
N LEU A 125 18.75 10.71 2.84
CA LEU A 125 17.72 9.80 3.32
C LEU A 125 17.65 8.60 2.37
N CYS A 126 17.97 7.41 2.85
CA CYS A 126 18.00 6.17 2.09
C CYS A 126 17.50 5.01 2.95
N GLY A 127 17.17 3.88 2.32
CA GLY A 127 16.72 2.68 3.03
C GLY A 127 15.21 2.52 3.08
N GLU A 128 14.53 2.62 1.94
CA GLU A 128 13.08 2.55 1.80
C GLU A 128 12.42 1.36 2.51
N GLU A 129 13.01 0.16 2.48
CA GLU A 129 12.42 -1.01 3.12
C GLU A 129 12.47 -0.97 4.65
N LYS A 130 13.60 -0.55 5.22
CA LYS A 130 13.78 -0.44 6.69
C LYS A 130 13.01 0.75 7.24
N ALA A 131 13.02 1.85 6.51
CA ALA A 131 12.27 3.05 6.86
C ALA A 131 10.76 2.79 6.89
N TRP A 132 10.22 2.09 5.89
CA TRP A 132 8.78 1.77 5.83
C TRP A 132 8.31 0.94 7.03
N PHE A 133 9.09 -0.05 7.45
CA PHE A 133 8.73 -0.86 8.62
C PHE A 133 8.70 -0.02 9.90
N LYS A 134 9.69 0.86 10.09
CA LYS A 134 9.72 1.82 11.20
C LYS A 134 8.53 2.77 11.17
N PHE A 135 8.17 3.31 9.99
CA PHE A 135 7.01 4.20 9.84
C PHE A 135 5.73 3.51 10.30
N LYS A 136 5.53 2.26 9.86
CA LYS A 136 4.35 1.51 10.24
C LYS A 136 4.31 1.26 11.76
N GLN A 137 5.39 0.82 12.36
CA GLN A 137 5.45 0.58 13.80
C GLN A 137 5.18 1.86 14.59
N THR A 138 5.81 2.98 14.22
CA THR A 138 5.57 4.28 14.88
C THR A 138 4.14 4.74 14.70
N ALA A 139 3.57 4.62 13.49
CA ALA A 139 2.17 4.99 13.23
C ALA A 139 1.19 4.13 14.03
N ASP A 140 1.39 2.81 14.09
CA ASP A 140 0.52 1.90 14.84
C ASP A 140 0.59 2.21 16.36
N ARG A 141 1.79 2.43 16.91
CA ARG A 141 2.00 2.80 18.32
C ARG A 141 1.36 4.15 18.67
N LEU A 142 1.46 5.13 17.79
CA LEU A 142 0.81 6.43 17.99
C LEU A 142 -0.72 6.31 17.90
N CYS A 143 -1.25 5.51 16.96
CA CYS A 143 -2.67 5.23 16.93
C CYS A 143 -3.15 4.61 18.26
N GLU A 144 -2.43 3.63 18.79
CA GLU A 144 -2.74 3.02 20.09
C GLU A 144 -2.70 4.04 21.23
N LYS A 145 -1.62 4.85 21.30
CA LYS A 145 -1.45 5.91 22.32
C LYS A 145 -2.62 6.90 22.34
N TYR A 146 -3.17 7.24 21.20
CA TYR A 146 -4.25 8.21 21.05
C TYR A 146 -5.65 7.59 20.89
N GLY A 147 -5.79 6.27 21.13
CA GLY A 147 -7.07 5.57 21.04
C GLY A 147 -7.65 5.48 19.63
N LEU A 148 -6.82 5.57 18.60
CA LEU A 148 -7.21 5.45 17.20
C LEU A 148 -7.07 4.00 16.69
N TYR A 149 -7.83 3.67 15.66
CA TYR A 149 -7.79 2.34 15.07
C TYR A 149 -6.43 2.03 14.46
N TYR A 150 -5.84 0.91 14.86
CA TYR A 150 -4.70 0.31 14.18
C TYR A 150 -4.94 -1.18 13.91
N ASN A 151 -4.19 -1.76 12.97
CA ASN A 151 -4.28 -3.19 12.66
C ASN A 151 -2.98 -3.88 13.07
N PRO A 152 -2.97 -4.60 14.21
CA PRO A 152 -1.76 -5.27 14.72
C PRO A 152 -1.25 -6.36 13.77
N ASN A 153 -2.15 -6.98 12.98
CA ASN A 153 -1.82 -8.05 12.05
C ASN A 153 -2.25 -7.71 10.62
N PRO A 154 -1.59 -6.74 9.96
CA PRO A 154 -1.96 -6.37 8.60
C PRO A 154 -1.70 -7.54 7.66
N VAL A 155 -2.76 -8.06 7.07
CA VAL A 155 -2.61 -8.94 5.91
C VAL A 155 -1.99 -8.10 4.80
N ARG A 156 -0.75 -8.40 4.41
CA ARG A 156 -0.11 -7.73 3.27
C ARG A 156 -1.05 -7.82 2.08
N GLY A 157 -1.45 -6.66 1.55
CA GLY A 157 -2.31 -6.59 0.37
C GLY A 157 -1.72 -7.44 -0.74
N ARG A 158 -2.48 -8.41 -1.24
CA ARG A 158 -2.02 -9.41 -2.21
C ARG A 158 -2.02 -8.89 -3.63
N SER A 159 -2.71 -7.78 -3.85
CA SER A 159 -2.77 -7.10 -5.14
C SER A 159 -1.96 -5.80 -5.13
N SER A 160 -1.41 -5.42 -6.29
CA SER A 160 -0.82 -4.09 -6.45
C SER A 160 -1.91 -3.02 -6.32
N SER A 161 -1.54 -1.78 -5.97
CA SER A 161 -2.49 -0.66 -5.92
C SER A 161 -3.28 -0.48 -7.22
N TYR A 162 -2.68 -0.82 -8.37
CA TYR A 162 -3.34 -0.81 -9.67
C TYR A 162 -4.53 -1.80 -9.72
N HIS A 163 -4.31 -3.06 -9.33
CA HIS A 163 -5.36 -4.07 -9.32
C HIS A 163 -6.46 -3.74 -8.30
N TYR A 164 -6.08 -3.31 -7.09
CA TYR A 164 -7.03 -2.88 -6.06
C TYR A 164 -7.94 -1.75 -6.55
N ASN A 165 -7.37 -0.71 -7.17
CA ASN A 165 -8.15 0.43 -7.66
C ASN A 165 -9.08 0.04 -8.81
N ARG A 166 -8.68 -0.87 -9.69
CA ARG A 166 -9.55 -1.40 -10.76
C ARG A 166 -10.69 -2.22 -10.20
N GLU A 167 -10.41 -3.12 -9.25
CA GLU A 167 -11.43 -3.93 -8.58
C GLU A 167 -12.43 -3.06 -7.82
N LYS A 168 -11.98 -1.99 -7.15
CA LYS A 168 -12.84 -1.00 -6.49
C LYS A 168 -13.77 -0.27 -7.47
N LYS A 169 -13.34 -0.07 -8.72
CA LYS A 169 -14.15 0.51 -9.80
C LYS A 169 -15.06 -0.51 -10.50
N GLY A 170 -15.08 -1.76 -10.04
CA GLY A 170 -15.83 -2.84 -10.69
C GLY A 170 -15.21 -3.35 -11.99
N GLU A 171 -13.97 -2.95 -12.30
CA GLU A 171 -13.27 -3.40 -13.50
C GLU A 171 -12.65 -4.79 -13.27
N PRO A 172 -12.89 -5.76 -14.16
CA PRO A 172 -12.33 -7.10 -13.98
C PRO A 172 -10.80 -7.07 -14.11
N THR A 173 -10.13 -7.67 -13.13
CA THR A 173 -8.69 -7.90 -13.20
C THR A 173 -8.40 -9.37 -13.39
N ARG A 174 -7.23 -9.71 -13.96
CA ARG A 174 -6.83 -11.13 -14.14
C ARG A 174 -6.76 -11.88 -12.79
N TYR A 175 -6.51 -11.17 -11.68
CA TYR A 175 -6.49 -11.77 -10.33
C TYR A 175 -7.90 -12.04 -9.83
N LEU A 176 -8.83 -11.11 -10.01
CA LEU A 176 -10.24 -11.29 -9.65
C LEU A 176 -10.85 -12.45 -10.43
N LEU A 177 -10.69 -12.45 -11.75
CA LEU A 177 -11.23 -13.51 -12.60
C LEU A 177 -10.62 -14.89 -12.30
N ALA A 178 -9.31 -14.96 -12.02
CA ALA A 178 -8.67 -16.20 -11.62
C ALA A 178 -9.15 -16.69 -10.24
N ARG A 179 -9.43 -15.78 -9.29
CA ARG A 179 -10.03 -16.12 -7.99
C ARG A 179 -11.44 -16.67 -8.15
N GLU A 180 -12.28 -16.00 -8.94
CA GLU A 180 -13.64 -16.47 -9.23
C GLU A 180 -13.64 -17.85 -9.88
N ALA A 181 -12.75 -18.10 -10.85
CA ALA A 181 -12.60 -19.39 -11.49
C ALA A 181 -12.16 -20.49 -10.50
N MET A 182 -11.20 -20.17 -9.62
CA MET A 182 -10.76 -21.08 -8.56
C MET A 182 -11.89 -21.41 -7.58
N GLU A 183 -12.64 -20.40 -7.10
CA GLU A 183 -13.76 -20.66 -6.19
C GLU A 183 -14.85 -21.51 -6.84
N LYS A 184 -15.23 -21.19 -8.08
CA LYS A 184 -16.20 -22.02 -8.85
C LYS A 184 -15.74 -23.45 -9.00
N ALA A 185 -14.47 -23.67 -9.34
CA ALA A 185 -13.93 -25.01 -9.49
C ALA A 185 -13.83 -25.76 -8.15
N LEU A 186 -13.37 -25.08 -7.08
CA LEU A 186 -13.24 -25.68 -5.77
C LEU A 186 -14.59 -26.04 -5.12
N LEU A 187 -15.69 -25.38 -5.49
CA LEU A 187 -17.02 -25.72 -4.99
C LEU A 187 -17.52 -27.11 -5.42
N GLN A 188 -17.03 -27.66 -6.54
CA GLN A 188 -17.57 -28.89 -7.12
C GLN A 188 -16.56 -30.01 -7.30
N CYS A 189 -15.25 -29.70 -7.26
CA CYS A 189 -14.21 -30.70 -7.44
C CYS A 189 -13.90 -31.41 -6.11
N THR A 190 -13.61 -32.71 -6.20
CA THR A 190 -13.30 -33.56 -5.06
C THR A 190 -11.87 -34.10 -5.07
N ASN A 191 -11.15 -33.85 -6.17
CA ASN A 191 -9.75 -34.25 -6.33
C ASN A 191 -9.01 -33.25 -7.25
N THR A 192 -7.69 -33.36 -7.29
CA THR A 192 -6.83 -32.46 -8.05
C THR A 192 -6.92 -32.62 -9.58
N ALA A 193 -7.26 -33.82 -10.04
CA ALA A 193 -7.44 -34.07 -11.49
C ALA A 193 -8.69 -33.36 -12.00
N ASP A 194 -9.80 -33.47 -11.27
CA ASP A 194 -11.05 -32.77 -11.58
C ASP A 194 -10.85 -31.25 -11.53
N LEU A 195 -10.12 -30.77 -10.51
CA LEU A 195 -9.81 -29.34 -10.38
C LEU A 195 -9.04 -28.83 -11.61
N ARG A 196 -8.01 -29.57 -12.03
CA ARG A 196 -7.25 -29.22 -13.25
C ARG A 196 -8.12 -29.21 -14.50
N TYR A 197 -8.95 -30.24 -14.67
CA TYR A 197 -9.85 -30.36 -15.82
C TYR A 197 -10.90 -29.24 -15.84
N THR A 198 -11.51 -28.96 -14.70
CA THR A 198 -12.51 -27.91 -14.58
C THR A 198 -11.93 -26.53 -14.87
N LEU A 199 -10.74 -26.23 -14.34
CA LEU A 199 -10.05 -24.96 -14.62
C LEU A 199 -9.64 -24.85 -16.07
N ALA A 200 -9.22 -25.94 -16.72
CA ALA A 200 -8.93 -25.94 -18.15
C ALA A 200 -10.16 -25.58 -19.00
N LYS A 201 -11.35 -26.10 -18.64
CA LYS A 201 -12.63 -25.71 -19.27
C LYS A 201 -12.96 -24.22 -19.06
N LEU A 202 -12.59 -23.65 -17.91
CA LEU A 202 -12.77 -22.24 -17.60
C LEU A 202 -11.71 -21.34 -18.26
N GLY A 203 -10.78 -21.91 -19.03
CA GLY A 203 -9.73 -21.15 -19.73
C GLY A 203 -8.49 -20.89 -18.87
N TYR A 204 -8.20 -21.74 -17.89
CA TYR A 204 -7.04 -21.62 -17.02
C TYR A 204 -6.20 -22.89 -16.99
N GLU A 205 -4.89 -22.72 -17.02
CA GLU A 205 -3.93 -23.80 -16.82
C GLU A 205 -3.48 -23.82 -15.36
N LEU A 206 -3.74 -24.93 -14.65
CA LEU A 206 -3.30 -25.15 -13.28
C LEU A 206 -2.00 -25.96 -13.26
N THR A 207 -0.91 -25.36 -12.77
CA THR A 207 0.37 -26.03 -12.58
C THR A 207 0.56 -26.40 -11.11
N MET A 208 0.53 -27.70 -10.84
CA MET A 208 0.76 -28.30 -9.53
C MET A 208 2.13 -28.96 -9.54
N ASN A 209 3.07 -28.42 -8.79
CA ASN A 209 4.40 -28.97 -8.65
C ASN A 209 4.75 -29.02 -7.15
N ASP A 210 4.77 -30.22 -6.58
CA ASP A 210 5.03 -30.43 -5.15
C ASP A 210 6.47 -30.14 -4.72
N ARG A 211 7.41 -30.04 -5.68
CA ARG A 211 8.77 -29.57 -5.42
C ARG A 211 8.85 -28.05 -5.24
N ARG A 212 7.77 -27.32 -5.58
CA ARG A 212 7.69 -25.86 -5.43
C ARG A 212 6.76 -25.51 -4.27
N LYS A 213 7.14 -24.53 -3.49
CA LYS A 213 6.37 -24.01 -2.34
C LYS A 213 4.94 -23.57 -2.73
N TYR A 214 4.69 -23.18 -3.99
CA TYR A 214 3.41 -22.63 -4.43
C TYR A 214 2.99 -23.22 -5.78
N TRP A 215 1.73 -23.58 -5.89
CA TRP A 215 1.10 -23.85 -7.17
C TRP A 215 0.75 -22.57 -7.90
N THR A 216 0.57 -22.65 -9.22
CA THR A 216 0.28 -21.48 -10.06
C THR A 216 -0.87 -21.74 -11.01
N ILE A 217 -1.57 -20.65 -11.36
CA ILE A 217 -2.64 -20.66 -12.37
C ILE A 217 -2.30 -19.65 -13.47
N THR A 218 -2.47 -20.04 -14.71
CA THR A 218 -2.19 -19.21 -15.88
C THR A 218 -3.46 -19.06 -16.70
N PRO A 219 -4.00 -17.83 -16.86
CA PRO A 219 -5.10 -17.60 -17.79
C PRO A 219 -4.67 -17.91 -19.23
N LYS A 220 -5.55 -18.53 -20.03
CA LYS A 220 -5.28 -18.82 -21.44
C LYS A 220 -4.90 -17.52 -22.18
N GLY A 221 -3.81 -17.58 -22.94
CA GLY A 221 -3.27 -16.40 -23.64
C GLY A 221 -2.32 -15.53 -22.81
N CYS A 222 -2.16 -15.77 -21.52
CA CYS A 222 -1.22 -15.04 -20.67
C CYS A 222 0.12 -15.75 -20.53
N LYS A 223 1.25 -15.01 -20.70
CA LYS A 223 2.60 -15.58 -20.53
C LYS A 223 3.03 -15.74 -19.08
N LYS A 224 2.49 -14.92 -18.14
CA LYS A 224 2.93 -14.88 -16.74
C LYS A 224 1.95 -15.61 -15.83
N PRO A 225 2.36 -16.69 -15.12
CA PRO A 225 1.54 -17.38 -14.16
C PRO A 225 1.27 -16.53 -12.91
N ILE A 226 0.17 -16.82 -12.23
CA ILE A 226 -0.22 -16.23 -10.93
C ILE A 226 -0.01 -17.30 -9.87
N ARG A 227 0.74 -17.00 -8.81
CA ARG A 227 0.82 -17.89 -7.63
C ARG A 227 -0.53 -17.92 -6.93
N LEU A 228 -1.06 -19.10 -6.63
CA LEU A 228 -2.39 -19.25 -6.03
C LEU A 228 -2.51 -18.55 -4.68
N VAL A 229 -1.48 -18.55 -3.86
CA VAL A 229 -1.43 -17.81 -2.58
C VAL A 229 -1.57 -16.29 -2.73
N LYS A 230 -1.43 -15.74 -3.94
CA LYS A 230 -1.76 -14.33 -4.22
C LYS A 230 -3.26 -14.10 -4.45
N LEU A 231 -4.01 -15.13 -4.76
CA LEU A 231 -5.46 -15.08 -4.92
C LEU A 231 -6.17 -15.23 -3.58
N SER A 232 -5.76 -16.22 -2.76
CA SER A 232 -6.19 -16.42 -1.38
C SER A 232 -5.07 -17.00 -0.53
N ALA A 233 -5.03 -16.69 0.80
CA ALA A 233 -4.09 -17.30 1.75
C ALA A 233 -4.24 -18.80 1.82
N ASP A 234 -5.50 -19.22 1.71
CA ASP A 234 -5.92 -20.61 1.87
C ASP A 234 -5.59 -21.45 0.63
N TYR A 235 -5.14 -20.82 -0.46
CA TYR A 235 -4.73 -21.52 -1.68
C TYR A 235 -3.28 -22.02 -1.63
N THR A 236 -2.89 -22.54 -0.47
CA THR A 236 -1.69 -23.37 -0.35
C THR A 236 -1.98 -24.76 -0.92
N PRO A 237 -0.96 -25.55 -1.32
CA PRO A 237 -1.16 -26.93 -1.75
C PRO A 237 -1.96 -27.77 -0.74
N GLU A 238 -1.66 -27.62 0.56
CA GLU A 238 -2.34 -28.31 1.66
C GLU A 238 -3.78 -27.83 1.82
N GLY A 239 -4.01 -26.52 1.82
CA GLY A 239 -5.34 -25.92 1.96
C GLY A 239 -6.29 -26.33 0.83
N ILE A 240 -5.78 -26.37 -0.41
CA ILE A 240 -6.56 -26.85 -1.57
C ILE A 240 -6.87 -28.33 -1.42
N ARG A 241 -5.90 -29.18 -1.08
CA ARG A 241 -6.13 -30.62 -0.86
C ARG A 241 -7.16 -30.87 0.24
N HIS A 242 -7.03 -30.17 1.37
CA HIS A 242 -7.98 -30.26 2.47
C HIS A 242 -9.40 -29.90 2.02
N ARG A 243 -9.57 -28.81 1.26
CA ARG A 243 -10.87 -28.38 0.74
C ARG A 243 -11.46 -29.41 -0.24
N LEU A 244 -10.66 -30.00 -1.12
CA LEU A 244 -11.09 -31.05 -2.05
C LEU A 244 -11.52 -32.32 -1.32
N VAL A 245 -10.81 -32.72 -0.26
CA VAL A 245 -11.18 -33.84 0.60
C VAL A 245 -12.52 -33.58 1.31
N ASN A 246 -12.69 -32.39 1.88
CA ASN A 246 -13.96 -32.01 2.52
C ASN A 246 -15.13 -32.05 1.53
N ASN A 247 -14.97 -31.60 0.30
CA ASN A 247 -15.98 -31.68 -0.74
C ASN A 247 -16.33 -33.11 -1.11
N ARG A 248 -15.39 -34.06 -1.02
CA ARG A 248 -15.64 -35.48 -1.25
C ARG A 248 -16.66 -36.04 -0.29
N TYR A 249 -16.66 -35.60 0.94
CA TYR A 249 -17.62 -36.05 1.96
C TYR A 249 -18.96 -35.32 1.86
N ASN A 250 -18.97 -34.03 1.49
CA ASN A 250 -20.15 -33.17 1.48
C ASN A 250 -20.85 -33.07 0.11
N ARG A 251 -20.32 -33.69 -0.94
CA ARG A 251 -20.83 -33.70 -2.34
C ARG A 251 -21.57 -32.41 -2.73
N PRO A 252 -20.86 -31.30 -3.02
CA PRO A 252 -21.53 -30.07 -3.44
C PRO A 252 -22.26 -30.28 -4.78
N PRO A 253 -23.33 -29.50 -5.06
CA PRO A 253 -24.08 -29.61 -6.30
C PRO A 253 -23.17 -29.36 -7.53
N ARG A 254 -23.37 -30.16 -8.60
CA ARG A 254 -22.62 -29.96 -9.86
C ARG A 254 -23.11 -28.70 -10.54
N ILE A 255 -22.18 -27.77 -10.84
CA ILE A 255 -22.46 -26.57 -11.62
C ILE A 255 -22.36 -26.92 -13.11
N ASP A 256 -23.39 -26.59 -13.87
CA ASP A 256 -23.39 -26.77 -15.34
C ASP A 256 -22.61 -25.64 -16.02
N TYR A 257 -21.49 -25.99 -16.65
CA TYR A 257 -20.65 -25.02 -17.37
C TYR A 257 -20.96 -24.91 -18.85
N ARG A 258 -21.99 -25.57 -19.38
CA ARG A 258 -22.29 -25.55 -20.82
C ARG A 258 -22.51 -24.15 -21.37
N HIS A 259 -22.99 -23.23 -20.54
CA HIS A 259 -23.25 -21.83 -20.90
C HIS A 259 -22.21 -20.83 -20.37
N TYR A 260 -21.14 -21.31 -19.76
CA TYR A 260 -20.09 -20.41 -19.23
C TYR A 260 -19.21 -19.91 -20.37
N ARG A 261 -19.24 -18.60 -20.62
CA ARG A 261 -18.30 -17.93 -21.53
C ARG A 261 -17.25 -17.19 -20.67
N PRO A 262 -15.94 -17.55 -20.77
CA PRO A 262 -14.90 -16.79 -20.06
C PRO A 262 -14.92 -15.34 -20.50
N LYS A 263 -14.89 -14.42 -19.55
CA LYS A 263 -14.69 -12.99 -19.84
C LYS A 263 -13.31 -12.81 -20.47
N GLN A 264 -13.24 -12.21 -21.66
CA GLN A 264 -11.97 -11.93 -22.33
C GLN A 264 -11.33 -10.68 -21.74
N TYR A 265 -10.01 -10.71 -21.63
CA TYR A 265 -9.23 -9.52 -21.29
C TYR A 265 -9.15 -8.62 -22.53
N LYS A 266 -9.49 -7.35 -22.37
CA LYS A 266 -9.11 -6.30 -23.30
C LYS A 266 -7.75 -5.73 -22.92
#